data_c9c6d085f8a70bad2663bb4d8a0eb34c
#
_entry.id   c9c6d085f8a70bad2663bb4d8a0eb34c
#
_cell.length_a   1.000
_cell.length_b   1.000
_cell.length_c   1.000
_cell.angle_alpha   90.00
_cell.angle_beta   90.00
_cell.angle_gamma   90.00
#
_symmetry.space_group_name_H-M   'P 1'
#
loop_
_entity.id
_entity.type
_entity.pdbx_description
1 polymer ?
#
loop_
_entity_poly.entity_id
_entity_poly.type
_entity_poly.pdbx_seq_one_letter_code
_entity_poly.pdbx_strand_id
1 'polypeptide(L)'
;LEGTYSQISELGEKTGHSETAEELNESIVSDLASLAEDPVGAGLTYFHEVDNTLYTATSSTFIGQLYALLGLENIADPADDQGFGYPQLSPEYIISANPDLIFLADAEWGESVETLAERPGWPELTAVQNNRVVELDETSGRWGPRVVDFLTQIHTAITDLMN
;
A
#
# COMPACT_ATOMS: atom_id res chain seq x y z
N LEU A 1 -3.16 -4.49 -11.40
CA LEU A 1 -2.82 -3.36 -12.30
C LEU A 1 -3.46 -3.52 -13.69
N GLU A 2 -3.43 -4.68 -14.34
CA GLU A 2 -4.00 -4.89 -15.68
C GLU A 2 -5.49 -4.47 -15.79
N GLY A 3 -6.28 -4.72 -14.75
CA GLY A 3 -7.68 -4.28 -14.72
C GLY A 3 -7.86 -2.77 -14.81
N THR A 4 -6.95 -1.99 -14.26
CA THR A 4 -6.98 -0.52 -14.32
C THR A 4 -6.75 -0.03 -15.76
N TYR A 5 -5.75 -0.59 -16.43
CA TYR A 5 -5.46 -0.23 -17.83
C TYR A 5 -6.63 -0.56 -18.75
N SER A 6 -7.23 -1.74 -18.58
CA SER A 6 -8.41 -2.14 -19.35
C SER A 6 -9.60 -1.19 -19.16
N GLN A 7 -9.84 -0.73 -17.93
CA GLN A 7 -10.94 0.23 -17.66
C GLN A 7 -10.68 1.61 -18.27
N ILE A 8 -9.43 2.10 -18.23
CA ILE A 8 -9.05 3.36 -18.87
C ILE A 8 -9.27 3.25 -20.39
N SER A 9 -8.83 2.16 -21.03
CA SER A 9 -9.02 1.92 -22.46
C SER A 9 -10.50 1.83 -22.82
N GLU A 10 -11.30 1.08 -22.05
CA GLU A 10 -12.76 0.95 -22.29
C GLU A 10 -13.48 2.31 -22.16
N LEU A 11 -13.08 3.12 -21.18
CA LEU A 11 -13.64 4.47 -21.03
C LEU A 11 -13.25 5.36 -22.21
N GLY A 12 -12.00 5.28 -22.66
CA GLY A 12 -11.52 5.98 -23.86
C GLY A 12 -12.33 5.64 -25.10
N GLU A 13 -12.56 4.36 -25.34
CA GLU A 13 -13.39 3.89 -26.47
C GLU A 13 -14.84 4.44 -26.40
N LYS A 14 -15.49 4.32 -25.22
CA LYS A 14 -16.87 4.75 -25.03
C LYS A 14 -17.08 6.26 -25.11
N THR A 15 -16.02 7.03 -24.83
CA THR A 15 -16.08 8.51 -24.86
C THR A 15 -15.46 9.13 -26.11
N GLY A 16 -14.90 8.32 -27.01
CA GLY A 16 -14.23 8.79 -28.22
C GLY A 16 -12.83 9.38 -27.98
N HIS A 17 -12.17 8.97 -26.88
CA HIS A 17 -10.83 9.44 -26.46
C HIS A 17 -9.82 8.28 -26.39
N SER A 18 -9.87 7.32 -27.33
CA SER A 18 -9.04 6.12 -27.29
C SER A 18 -7.54 6.44 -27.32
N GLU A 19 -7.09 7.38 -28.13
CA GLU A 19 -5.69 7.79 -28.22
C GLU A 19 -5.18 8.37 -26.89
N THR A 20 -5.96 9.25 -26.27
CA THR A 20 -5.61 9.81 -24.93
C THR A 20 -5.57 8.74 -23.83
N ALA A 21 -6.45 7.74 -23.89
CA ALA A 21 -6.48 6.64 -22.96
C ALA A 21 -5.25 5.71 -23.11
N GLU A 22 -4.80 5.49 -24.35
CA GLU A 22 -3.59 4.73 -24.66
C GLU A 22 -2.34 5.46 -24.15
N GLU A 23 -2.18 6.75 -24.47
CA GLU A 23 -1.09 7.61 -23.99
C GLU A 23 -1.04 7.63 -22.44
N LEU A 24 -2.20 7.72 -21.77
CA LEU A 24 -2.29 7.69 -20.31
C LEU A 24 -1.82 6.35 -19.74
N ASN A 25 -2.26 5.23 -20.33
CA ASN A 25 -1.82 3.90 -19.90
C ASN A 25 -0.30 3.71 -20.07
N GLU A 26 0.26 4.15 -21.21
CA GLU A 26 1.71 4.12 -21.46
C GLU A 26 2.48 4.95 -20.44
N SER A 27 2.01 6.14 -20.11
CA SER A 27 2.61 7.00 -19.07
C SER A 27 2.61 6.30 -17.71
N ILE A 28 1.45 5.76 -17.28
CA ILE A 28 1.34 5.06 -15.99
C ILE A 28 2.33 3.88 -15.93
N VAL A 29 2.40 3.07 -16.98
CA VAL A 29 3.32 1.92 -17.04
C VAL A 29 4.78 2.37 -16.93
N SER A 30 5.16 3.43 -17.66
CA SER A 30 6.51 3.99 -17.64
C SER A 30 6.89 4.54 -16.27
N ASP A 31 5.97 5.29 -15.65
CA ASP A 31 6.21 5.95 -14.36
C ASP A 31 6.32 4.92 -13.22
N LEU A 32 5.45 3.89 -13.21
CA LEU A 32 5.52 2.79 -12.25
C LEU A 32 6.81 1.96 -12.43
N ALA A 33 7.22 1.72 -13.68
CA ALA A 33 8.47 1.01 -13.97
C ALA A 33 9.68 1.79 -13.47
N SER A 34 9.68 3.12 -13.64
CA SER A 34 10.76 3.98 -13.14
C SER A 34 10.88 3.97 -11.61
N LEU A 35 9.74 3.95 -10.89
CA LEU A 35 9.74 3.82 -9.43
C LEU A 35 10.23 2.43 -8.97
N ALA A 36 9.92 1.38 -9.74
CA ALA A 36 10.35 0.02 -9.45
C ALA A 36 11.86 -0.22 -9.68
N GLU A 37 12.55 0.66 -10.41
CA GLU A 37 14.02 0.60 -10.58
C GLU A 37 14.77 0.92 -9.28
N ASP A 38 14.12 1.63 -8.34
CA ASP A 38 14.66 1.94 -7.00
C ASP A 38 13.77 1.32 -5.90
N PRO A 39 13.95 0.02 -5.60
CA PRO A 39 13.13 -0.69 -4.63
C PRO A 39 13.51 -0.31 -3.19
N VAL A 40 13.17 0.92 -2.78
CA VAL A 40 13.49 1.51 -1.46
C VAL A 40 12.99 0.69 -0.27
N GLY A 41 12.05 -0.22 -0.49
CA GLY A 41 11.50 -1.11 0.54
C GLY A 41 12.12 -2.51 0.55
N ALA A 42 13.19 -2.77 -0.24
CA ALA A 42 13.77 -4.10 -0.35
C ALA A 42 14.22 -4.66 1.00
N GLY A 43 13.65 -5.81 1.38
CA GLY A 43 13.93 -6.49 2.65
C GLY A 43 13.21 -5.90 3.87
N LEU A 44 12.29 -4.94 3.68
CA LEU A 44 11.43 -4.42 4.74
C LEU A 44 10.06 -5.10 4.68
N THR A 45 9.55 -5.43 5.86
CA THR A 45 8.19 -5.96 6.03
C THR A 45 7.20 -4.85 6.35
N TYR A 46 5.95 -5.02 5.93
CA TYR A 46 4.91 -4.04 6.21
C TYR A 46 3.58 -4.65 6.64
N PHE A 47 2.83 -3.86 7.41
CA PHE A 47 1.41 -4.03 7.69
C PHE A 47 0.63 -2.87 7.08
N HIS A 48 -0.43 -3.16 6.33
CA HIS A 48 -1.35 -2.17 5.78
C HIS A 48 -2.67 -2.26 6.55
N GLU A 49 -2.95 -1.30 7.40
CA GLU A 49 -4.20 -1.24 8.15
C GLU A 49 -5.28 -0.60 7.29
N VAL A 50 -6.30 -1.39 6.92
CA VAL A 50 -7.48 -0.91 6.18
C VAL A 50 -8.43 -0.19 7.12
N ASP A 51 -8.60 -0.74 8.33
CA ASP A 51 -9.39 -0.17 9.41
C ASP A 51 -8.90 -0.70 10.78
N ASN A 52 -9.32 -0.04 11.85
CA ASN A 52 -8.93 -0.37 13.23
C ASN A 52 -9.47 -1.71 13.76
N THR A 53 -10.22 -2.46 12.96
CA THR A 53 -10.57 -3.85 13.25
C THR A 53 -9.54 -4.84 12.70
N LEU A 54 -8.40 -4.33 12.19
CA LEU A 54 -7.23 -5.05 11.71
C LEU A 54 -7.46 -5.85 10.41
N TYR A 55 -8.42 -5.42 9.59
CA TYR A 55 -8.42 -5.85 8.19
C TYR A 55 -7.20 -5.26 7.48
N THR A 56 -6.63 -6.07 6.60
CA THR A 56 -5.44 -5.71 5.83
C THR A 56 -5.57 -6.12 4.38
N ALA A 57 -4.63 -5.71 3.54
CA ALA A 57 -4.56 -6.09 2.14
C ALA A 57 -3.28 -6.89 1.89
N THR A 58 -3.39 -8.09 1.29
CA THR A 58 -2.23 -8.92 0.92
C THR A 58 -1.55 -8.46 -0.37
N SER A 59 -0.39 -9.02 -0.70
CA SER A 59 0.34 -8.75 -1.95
C SER A 59 -0.44 -9.13 -3.22
N SER A 60 -1.47 -9.99 -3.11
CA SER A 60 -2.33 -10.36 -4.23
C SER A 60 -3.33 -9.25 -4.64
N THR A 61 -3.58 -8.29 -3.77
CA THR A 61 -4.48 -7.17 -4.03
C THR A 61 -3.85 -6.12 -4.93
N PHE A 62 -4.67 -5.20 -5.46
CA PHE A 62 -4.17 -4.07 -6.24
C PHE A 62 -3.13 -3.24 -5.46
N ILE A 63 -3.44 -2.88 -4.22
CA ILE A 63 -2.55 -2.06 -3.39
C ILE A 63 -1.28 -2.84 -2.99
N GLY A 64 -1.42 -4.14 -2.70
CA GLY A 64 -0.28 -4.99 -2.39
C GLY A 64 0.69 -5.15 -3.56
N GLN A 65 0.18 -5.20 -4.80
CA GLN A 65 1.02 -5.22 -5.99
C GLN A 65 1.85 -3.93 -6.14
N LEU A 66 1.31 -2.78 -5.72
CA LEU A 66 2.04 -1.51 -5.73
C LEU A 66 3.20 -1.52 -4.72
N TYR A 67 2.94 -1.99 -3.50
CA TYR A 67 4.00 -2.15 -2.49
C TYR A 67 5.09 -3.12 -2.94
N ALA A 68 4.71 -4.20 -3.63
CA ALA A 68 5.67 -5.17 -4.18
C ALA A 68 6.61 -4.57 -5.25
N LEU A 69 6.16 -3.55 -6.02
CA LEU A 69 7.02 -2.81 -6.94
C LEU A 69 8.18 -2.10 -6.22
N LEU A 70 7.97 -1.68 -4.97
CA LEU A 70 9.01 -1.06 -4.15
C LEU A 70 9.83 -2.09 -3.33
N GLY A 71 9.60 -3.40 -3.54
CA GLY A 71 10.34 -4.46 -2.88
C GLY A 71 9.89 -4.78 -1.45
N LEU A 72 8.73 -4.27 -1.01
CA LEU A 72 8.18 -4.53 0.32
C LEU A 72 7.60 -5.94 0.46
N GLU A 73 7.77 -6.55 1.63
CA GLU A 73 7.23 -7.86 1.99
C GLU A 73 6.01 -7.73 2.90
N ASN A 74 4.91 -8.37 2.53
CA ASN A 74 3.63 -8.26 3.24
C ASN A 74 3.53 -9.29 4.37
N ILE A 75 3.33 -8.84 5.62
CA ILE A 75 3.17 -9.76 6.76
C ILE A 75 1.86 -10.56 6.73
N ALA A 76 0.87 -10.11 5.95
CA ALA A 76 -0.43 -10.76 5.90
C ALA A 76 -0.52 -11.92 4.89
N ASP A 77 0.42 -12.05 3.96
CA ASP A 77 0.37 -13.11 2.95
C ASP A 77 0.26 -14.52 3.53
N PRO A 78 1.03 -14.88 4.61
CA PRO A 78 0.90 -16.19 5.22
C PRO A 78 -0.43 -16.42 5.97
N ALA A 79 -1.19 -15.37 6.24
CA ALA A 79 -2.46 -15.42 6.98
C ALA A 79 -3.70 -15.48 6.08
N ASP A 80 -3.54 -15.32 4.76
CA ASP A 80 -4.64 -15.38 3.79
C ASP A 80 -4.84 -16.80 3.24
N ASP A 81 -5.19 -17.74 4.11
CA ASP A 81 -5.40 -19.16 3.76
C ASP A 81 -6.46 -19.35 2.65
N GLN A 82 -7.38 -18.43 2.48
CA GLN A 82 -8.47 -18.49 1.51
C GLN A 82 -8.16 -17.78 0.19
N GLY A 83 -7.11 -16.96 0.15
CA GLY A 83 -6.68 -16.23 -1.03
C GLY A 83 -7.66 -15.11 -1.45
N PHE A 84 -8.42 -14.55 -0.50
CA PHE A 84 -9.35 -13.44 -0.79
C PHE A 84 -8.68 -12.08 -0.85
N GLY A 85 -7.43 -11.99 -0.41
CA GLY A 85 -6.64 -10.76 -0.45
C GLY A 85 -6.87 -9.80 0.72
N TYR A 86 -7.91 -10.00 1.53
CA TYR A 86 -8.27 -9.09 2.63
C TYR A 86 -8.54 -9.86 3.94
N PRO A 87 -7.52 -10.48 4.55
CA PRO A 87 -7.69 -11.15 5.82
C PRO A 87 -7.84 -10.16 6.98
N GLN A 88 -8.48 -10.59 8.06
CA GLN A 88 -8.45 -9.91 9.35
C GLN A 88 -7.38 -10.57 10.21
N LEU A 89 -6.40 -9.79 10.67
CA LEU A 89 -5.33 -10.27 11.54
C LEU A 89 -5.69 -10.12 13.01
N SER A 90 -5.09 -10.95 13.87
CA SER A 90 -5.16 -10.70 15.31
C SER A 90 -4.04 -9.76 15.77
N PRO A 91 -4.24 -9.01 16.88
CA PRO A 91 -3.18 -8.18 17.45
C PRO A 91 -1.90 -8.98 17.74
N GLU A 92 -2.05 -10.21 18.25
CA GLU A 92 -0.93 -11.09 18.59
C GLU A 92 -0.12 -11.50 17.35
N TYR A 93 -0.81 -11.71 16.22
CA TYR A 93 -0.15 -12.03 14.96
C TYR A 93 0.72 -10.85 14.50
N ILE A 94 0.16 -9.62 14.49
CA ILE A 94 0.87 -8.41 14.09
C ILE A 94 2.09 -8.18 15.01
N ILE A 95 1.91 -8.33 16.32
CA ILE A 95 3.01 -8.20 17.30
C ILE A 95 4.10 -9.26 17.04
N SER A 96 3.71 -10.49 16.74
CA SER A 96 4.67 -11.57 16.47
C SER A 96 5.41 -11.37 15.15
N ALA A 97 4.72 -10.87 14.11
CA ALA A 97 5.30 -10.56 12.81
C ALA A 97 6.23 -9.34 12.87
N ASN A 98 5.95 -8.40 13.77
CA ASN A 98 6.75 -7.20 14.05
C ASN A 98 7.17 -6.44 12.80
N PRO A 99 6.25 -5.85 12.03
CA PRO A 99 6.55 -5.20 10.77
C PRO A 99 7.51 -4.00 10.93
N ASP A 100 8.33 -3.77 9.90
CA ASP A 100 9.24 -2.63 9.83
C ASP A 100 8.54 -1.31 9.55
N LEU A 101 7.39 -1.39 8.83
CA LEU A 101 6.56 -0.25 8.40
C LEU A 101 5.08 -0.54 8.67
N ILE A 102 4.32 0.50 9.01
CA ILE A 102 2.85 0.45 9.08
C ILE A 102 2.29 1.53 8.18
N PHE A 103 1.34 1.17 7.33
CA PHE A 103 0.58 2.10 6.48
C PHE A 103 -0.86 2.16 6.99
N LEU A 104 -1.35 3.35 7.37
CA LEU A 104 -2.69 3.57 7.90
C LEU A 104 -3.59 4.13 6.79
N ALA A 105 -4.49 3.30 6.25
CA ALA A 105 -5.49 3.74 5.29
C ALA A 105 -6.70 4.39 5.97
N ASP A 106 -6.78 4.31 7.28
CA ASP A 106 -7.84 4.84 8.13
C ASP A 106 -7.42 6.09 8.93
N ALA A 107 -6.29 6.70 8.59
CA ALA A 107 -5.80 7.92 9.24
C ALA A 107 -6.83 9.06 9.22
N GLU A 108 -7.64 9.17 8.17
CA GLU A 108 -8.72 10.17 8.10
C GLU A 108 -9.82 9.97 9.14
N TRP A 109 -9.96 8.75 9.66
CA TRP A 109 -10.92 8.41 10.73
C TRP A 109 -10.31 8.48 12.12
N GLY A 110 -9.08 9.02 12.23
CA GLY A 110 -8.43 9.37 13.48
C GLY A 110 -7.37 8.38 13.95
N GLU A 111 -7.01 7.39 13.15
CA GLU A 111 -5.87 6.53 13.46
C GLU A 111 -4.56 7.27 13.14
N SER A 112 -3.58 7.12 14.04
CA SER A 112 -2.27 7.78 13.96
C SER A 112 -1.22 6.97 14.73
N VAL A 113 0.03 7.40 14.66
CA VAL A 113 1.09 6.77 15.46
C VAL A 113 0.80 6.82 16.96
N GLU A 114 0.15 7.88 17.45
CA GLU A 114 -0.24 8.04 18.84
C GLU A 114 -1.33 7.02 19.23
N THR A 115 -2.37 6.83 18.39
CA THR A 115 -3.43 5.85 18.68
C THR A 115 -2.90 4.43 18.60
N LEU A 116 -1.99 4.14 17.68
CA LEU A 116 -1.29 2.85 17.64
C LEU A 116 -0.51 2.57 18.91
N ALA A 117 0.19 3.59 19.44
CA ALA A 117 0.97 3.45 20.67
C ALA A 117 0.09 3.25 21.93
N GLU A 118 -1.20 3.52 21.89
CA GLU A 118 -2.14 3.23 22.96
C GLU A 118 -2.65 1.78 22.95
N ARG A 119 -2.47 1.06 21.85
CA ARG A 119 -2.91 -0.34 21.70
C ARG A 119 -2.00 -1.27 22.50
N PRO A 120 -2.54 -2.28 23.24
CA PRO A 120 -1.74 -3.20 24.03
C PRO A 120 -0.67 -3.93 23.20
N GLY A 121 0.61 -3.78 23.58
CA GLY A 121 1.76 -4.42 22.94
C GLY A 121 2.31 -3.72 21.70
N TRP A 122 1.58 -2.76 21.12
CA TRP A 122 2.00 -2.05 19.91
C TRP A 122 3.16 -1.06 20.13
N PRO A 123 3.34 -0.44 21.32
CA PRO A 123 4.53 0.37 21.59
C PRO A 123 5.87 -0.36 21.40
N GLU A 124 5.85 -1.70 21.45
CA GLU A 124 7.05 -2.53 21.26
C GLU A 124 7.33 -2.87 19.79
N LEU A 125 6.40 -2.56 18.86
CA LEU A 125 6.59 -2.82 17.44
C LEU A 125 7.73 -1.95 16.88
N THR A 126 8.56 -2.55 16.05
CA THR A 126 9.68 -1.87 15.38
C THR A 126 9.23 -0.62 14.62
N ALA A 127 8.11 -0.71 13.91
CA ALA A 127 7.53 0.42 13.18
C ALA A 127 7.15 1.58 14.11
N VAL A 128 6.53 1.30 15.27
CA VAL A 128 6.09 2.33 16.23
C VAL A 128 7.31 2.95 16.93
N GLN A 129 8.25 2.13 17.41
CA GLN A 129 9.46 2.62 18.09
C GLN A 129 10.32 3.52 17.23
N ASN A 130 10.39 3.25 15.93
CA ASN A 130 11.21 4.01 14.99
C ASN A 130 10.41 5.10 14.25
N ASN A 131 9.15 5.34 14.64
CA ASN A 131 8.24 6.29 13.97
C ASN A 131 8.09 6.02 12.47
N ARG A 132 8.03 4.72 12.10
CA ARG A 132 7.86 4.25 10.71
C ARG A 132 6.41 3.91 10.41
N VAL A 133 5.53 4.85 10.74
CA VAL A 133 4.09 4.78 10.48
C VAL A 133 3.77 5.84 9.43
N VAL A 134 3.14 5.44 8.34
CA VAL A 134 2.78 6.31 7.22
C VAL A 134 1.26 6.44 7.19
N GLU A 135 0.77 7.64 7.42
CA GLU A 135 -0.63 7.98 7.27
C GLU A 135 -0.95 8.19 5.78
N LEU A 136 -1.91 7.43 5.27
CA LEU A 136 -2.33 7.51 3.87
C LEU A 136 -3.55 8.43 3.74
N ASP A 137 -3.65 9.14 2.63
CA ASP A 137 -4.85 9.91 2.32
C ASP A 137 -5.97 9.02 1.74
N GLU A 138 -7.23 9.52 1.72
CA GLU A 138 -8.40 8.78 1.23
C GLU A 138 -8.30 8.34 -0.24
N THR A 139 -7.39 8.92 -1.01
CA THR A 139 -7.21 8.61 -2.43
C THR A 139 -6.26 7.44 -2.67
N SER A 140 -5.50 7.06 -1.65
CA SER A 140 -4.41 6.11 -1.71
C SER A 140 -4.81 4.68 -2.06
N GLY A 141 -6.05 4.27 -1.82
CA GLY A 141 -6.55 2.94 -2.18
C GLY A 141 -7.39 2.90 -3.44
N ARG A 142 -7.56 4.00 -4.16
CA ARG A 142 -8.50 4.10 -5.29
C ARG A 142 -7.84 3.76 -6.61
N TRP A 143 -8.50 2.88 -7.36
CA TRP A 143 -8.12 2.52 -8.71
C TRP A 143 -8.25 3.74 -9.63
N GLY A 144 -7.21 4.03 -10.41
CA GLY A 144 -7.27 5.09 -11.39
C GLY A 144 -5.92 5.67 -11.77
N PRO A 145 -5.90 6.72 -12.59
CA PRO A 145 -4.68 7.35 -13.11
C PRO A 145 -3.73 7.89 -12.03
N ARG A 146 -4.25 8.15 -10.81
CA ARG A 146 -3.44 8.65 -9.67
C ARG A 146 -2.66 7.57 -8.93
N VAL A 147 -2.61 6.35 -9.45
CA VAL A 147 -1.81 5.26 -8.87
C VAL A 147 -0.32 5.61 -8.81
N VAL A 148 0.17 6.41 -9.76
CA VAL A 148 1.56 6.90 -9.78
C VAL A 148 1.82 7.86 -8.62
N ASP A 149 0.89 8.78 -8.34
CA ASP A 149 0.99 9.72 -7.21
C ASP A 149 1.07 8.95 -5.89
N PHE A 150 0.21 7.94 -5.72
CA PHE A 150 0.23 7.07 -4.55
C PHE A 150 1.57 6.35 -4.38
N LEU A 151 2.07 5.69 -5.43
CA LEU A 151 3.33 4.97 -5.33
C LEU A 151 4.52 5.92 -5.09
N THR A 152 4.49 7.12 -5.66
CA THR A 152 5.48 8.17 -5.42
C THR A 152 5.46 8.63 -3.97
N GLN A 153 4.27 8.81 -3.37
CA GLN A 153 4.12 9.16 -1.96
C GLN A 153 4.75 8.09 -1.06
N ILE A 154 4.46 6.81 -1.33
CA ILE A 154 5.03 5.69 -0.55
C ILE A 154 6.55 5.61 -0.71
N HIS A 155 7.06 5.70 -1.94
CA HIS A 155 8.49 5.71 -2.22
C HIS A 155 9.20 6.83 -1.44
N THR A 156 8.66 8.04 -1.49
CA THR A 156 9.21 9.21 -0.77
C THR A 156 9.16 8.99 0.74
N ALA A 157 8.02 8.54 1.27
CA ALA A 157 7.87 8.29 2.71
C ALA A 157 8.88 7.25 3.21
N ILE A 158 9.06 6.14 2.50
CA ILE A 158 10.07 5.12 2.88
C ILE A 158 11.47 5.71 2.84
N THR A 159 11.81 6.45 1.78
CA THR A 159 13.12 7.08 1.64
C THR A 159 13.44 8.03 2.79
N ASP A 160 12.46 8.85 3.20
CA ASP A 160 12.61 9.81 4.30
C ASP A 160 12.73 9.11 5.67
N LEU A 161 11.98 8.03 5.88
CA LEU A 161 11.99 7.26 7.12
C LEU A 161 13.27 6.40 7.31
N MET A 162 13.97 6.10 6.23
CA MET A 162 15.19 5.28 6.25
C MET A 162 16.49 6.10 6.27
N ASN A 163 16.43 7.42 6.15
CA ASN A 163 17.57 8.35 6.23
C ASN A 163 17.70 8.97 7.61
#